data_9553a9a85164b81d7152f27e17e513a8
#
_entry.id   9553a9a85164b81d7152f27e17e513a8
#
_cell.length_a   1.000
_cell.length_b   1.000
_cell.length_c   1.000
_cell.angle_alpha   90.00
_cell.angle_beta   90.00
_cell.angle_gamma   90.00
#
_symmetry.space_group_name_H-M   'P 1'
#
loop_
_entity.id
_entity.type
_entity.pdbx_description
1 polymer ?
#
loop_
_entity_poly.entity_id
_entity_poly.type
_entity_poly.pdbx_seq_one_letter_code
_entity_poly.pdbx_strand_id
1 'polypeptide(L)'
;MQTSDPDIYAAGDVTESIDFSTGHRIVNAIQPNAAEQARIAGISMTGGDAQSVGAMQINVLDTLGLISSSFGLWSGAKGGDHVEIIDPQRYKYFRLEFLGDVLVGATTVGSTEHIGVLRGLIQSKTALGEWKTHLLKDPTQAMEAYLAKAQAQSAWMN
;
A
#
# COMPACT_ATOMS: atom_id res chain seq x y z
N MET A 1 17.29 -6.24 -8.46
CA MET A 1 18.07 -6.46 -7.22
C MET A 1 19.56 -6.67 -7.48
N GLN A 2 20.00 -6.79 -8.75
CA GLN A 2 21.40 -6.82 -9.14
C GLN A 2 22.08 -5.47 -8.86
N THR A 3 23.28 -5.45 -8.34
CA THR A 3 24.07 -4.23 -8.10
C THR A 3 24.77 -3.77 -9.37
N SER A 4 25.70 -2.81 -9.26
CA SER A 4 26.59 -2.42 -10.36
C SER A 4 27.57 -3.52 -10.75
N ASP A 5 27.83 -4.49 -9.85
CA ASP A 5 28.57 -5.71 -10.14
C ASP A 5 27.56 -6.79 -10.56
N PRO A 6 27.75 -7.41 -11.76
CA PRO A 6 26.79 -8.37 -12.29
C PRO A 6 26.67 -9.67 -11.47
N ASP A 7 27.66 -9.98 -10.66
CA ASP A 7 27.70 -11.20 -9.85
C ASP A 7 27.17 -10.97 -8.42
N ILE A 8 26.82 -9.70 -8.08
CA ILE A 8 26.38 -9.33 -6.73
C ILE A 8 24.92 -8.85 -6.75
N TYR A 9 24.14 -9.38 -5.82
CA TYR A 9 22.77 -8.97 -5.56
C TYR A 9 22.62 -8.42 -4.15
N ALA A 10 21.72 -7.45 -3.96
CA ALA A 10 21.44 -6.86 -2.68
C ALA A 10 19.92 -6.77 -2.45
N ALA A 11 19.48 -7.01 -1.23
CA ALA A 11 18.07 -6.95 -0.83
C ALA A 11 17.93 -6.47 0.62
N GLY A 12 16.79 -5.90 0.96
CA GLY A 12 16.46 -5.42 2.29
C GLY A 12 16.98 -4.01 2.58
N ASP A 13 17.22 -3.73 3.84
CA ASP A 13 17.48 -2.39 4.38
C ASP A 13 18.74 -1.73 3.82
N VAL A 14 19.65 -2.52 3.26
CA VAL A 14 20.88 -2.08 2.61
C VAL A 14 20.64 -1.46 1.23
N THR A 15 19.43 -1.58 0.68
CA THR A 15 19.11 -1.15 -0.68
C THR A 15 18.25 0.10 -0.75
N GLU A 16 18.53 0.95 -1.73
CA GLU A 16 17.53 1.90 -2.24
C GLU A 16 16.64 1.18 -3.26
N SER A 17 15.34 1.28 -3.09
CA SER A 17 14.36 0.77 -4.04
C SER A 17 13.47 1.90 -4.57
N ILE A 18 12.80 1.64 -5.69
CA ILE A 18 11.79 2.57 -6.19
C ILE A 18 10.59 2.52 -5.21
N ASP A 19 10.20 3.67 -4.70
CA ASP A 19 8.94 3.81 -3.97
C ASP A 19 7.78 3.65 -4.97
N PHE A 20 6.95 2.68 -4.71
CA PHE A 20 5.76 2.36 -5.51
C PHE A 20 4.83 3.56 -5.72
N SER A 21 4.71 4.43 -4.72
CA SER A 21 3.77 5.54 -4.71
C SER A 21 4.29 6.78 -5.43
N THR A 22 5.59 7.06 -5.31
CA THR A 22 6.21 8.31 -5.82
C THR A 22 7.11 8.11 -7.04
N GLY A 23 7.59 6.87 -7.26
CA GLY A 23 8.59 6.58 -8.28
C GLY A 23 10.01 7.03 -7.92
N HIS A 24 10.22 7.64 -6.76
CA HIS A 24 11.54 8.05 -6.29
C HIS A 24 12.30 6.88 -5.66
N ARG A 25 13.63 6.95 -5.66
CA ARG A 25 14.46 6.01 -4.91
C ARG A 25 14.44 6.38 -3.43
N ILE A 26 14.16 5.39 -2.59
CA ILE A 26 14.14 5.52 -1.13
C ILE A 26 14.70 4.27 -0.48
N VAL A 27 15.21 4.43 0.73
CA VAL A 27 15.41 3.32 1.66
C VAL A 27 14.07 3.06 2.35
N ASN A 28 13.52 1.86 2.17
CA ASN A 28 12.26 1.45 2.78
C ASN A 28 12.49 0.19 3.60
N ALA A 29 13.05 0.39 4.79
CA ALA A 29 13.58 -0.63 5.69
C ALA A 29 12.45 -1.30 6.49
N ILE A 30 11.72 -2.20 5.83
CA ILE A 30 10.69 -3.01 6.46
C ILE A 30 10.74 -4.46 5.95
N GLN A 31 10.45 -5.39 6.84
CA GLN A 31 10.53 -6.83 6.58
C GLN A 31 9.76 -7.29 5.33
N PRO A 32 8.51 -6.86 5.02
CA PRO A 32 7.83 -7.29 3.81
C PRO A 32 8.55 -6.91 2.51
N ASN A 33 9.16 -5.72 2.47
CA ASN A 33 9.93 -5.28 1.30
C ASN A 33 11.23 -6.08 1.18
N ALA A 34 11.92 -6.31 2.29
CA ALA A 34 13.14 -7.13 2.31
C ALA A 34 12.88 -8.55 1.79
N ALA A 35 11.78 -9.18 2.23
CA ALA A 35 11.39 -10.52 1.79
C ALA A 35 11.08 -10.57 0.29
N GLU A 36 10.34 -9.61 -0.25
CA GLU A 36 10.02 -9.55 -1.67
C GLU A 36 11.28 -9.27 -2.53
N GLN A 37 12.14 -8.35 -2.09
CA GLN A 37 13.41 -8.08 -2.75
C GLN A 37 14.33 -9.31 -2.78
N ALA A 38 14.40 -10.05 -1.67
CA ALA A 38 15.16 -11.28 -1.57
C ALA A 38 14.62 -12.38 -2.52
N ARG A 39 13.28 -12.51 -2.61
CA ARG A 39 12.62 -13.42 -3.56
C ARG A 39 13.00 -13.09 -5.00
N ILE A 40 12.93 -11.81 -5.38
CA ILE A 40 13.31 -11.34 -6.72
C ILE A 40 14.79 -11.60 -6.99
N ALA A 41 15.67 -11.28 -6.04
CA ALA A 41 17.10 -11.56 -6.15
C ALA A 41 17.37 -13.04 -6.38
N GLY A 42 16.75 -13.93 -5.60
CA GLY A 42 16.89 -15.38 -5.72
C GLY A 42 16.44 -15.91 -7.08
N ILE A 43 15.31 -15.43 -7.63
CA ILE A 43 14.86 -15.80 -8.98
C ILE A 43 15.87 -15.33 -10.04
N SER A 44 16.34 -14.09 -9.94
CA SER A 44 17.32 -13.54 -10.90
C SER A 44 18.66 -14.27 -10.85
N MET A 45 19.14 -14.63 -9.66
CA MET A 45 20.37 -15.43 -9.48
C MET A 45 20.30 -16.81 -10.16
N THR A 46 19.12 -17.37 -10.28
CA THR A 46 18.89 -18.68 -10.95
C THR A 46 18.55 -18.55 -12.42
N GLY A 47 18.72 -17.37 -13.01
CA GLY A 47 18.44 -17.11 -14.43
C GLY A 47 16.96 -16.88 -14.76
N GLY A 48 16.09 -16.75 -13.76
CA GLY A 48 14.69 -16.40 -13.95
C GLY A 48 14.49 -14.90 -14.15
N ASP A 49 13.39 -14.52 -14.81
CA ASP A 49 13.00 -13.13 -14.97
C ASP A 49 12.02 -12.74 -13.85
N ALA A 50 12.45 -11.84 -12.96
CA ALA A 50 11.63 -11.26 -11.91
C ALA A 50 11.97 -9.79 -11.72
N GLN A 51 10.94 -8.95 -11.79
CA GLN A 51 11.08 -7.51 -11.65
C GLN A 51 10.30 -6.99 -10.45
N SER A 52 10.85 -5.97 -9.77
CA SER A 52 10.17 -5.27 -8.70
C SER A 52 9.23 -4.21 -9.28
N VAL A 53 8.00 -4.18 -8.79
CA VAL A 53 7.05 -3.09 -9.07
C VAL A 53 7.28 -1.87 -8.17
N GLY A 54 8.28 -1.94 -7.31
CA GLY A 54 8.57 -0.93 -6.30
C GLY A 54 8.18 -1.38 -4.89
N ALA A 55 8.76 -0.73 -3.90
CA ALA A 55 8.47 -0.95 -2.49
C ALA A 55 7.39 0.04 -2.02
N MET A 56 6.31 -0.46 -1.45
CA MET A 56 5.31 0.40 -0.83
C MET A 56 5.74 0.77 0.59
N GLN A 57 5.62 2.05 0.93
CA GLN A 57 5.81 2.50 2.31
C GLN A 57 4.71 1.91 3.18
N ILE A 58 5.10 1.19 4.23
CA ILE A 58 4.20 0.57 5.18
C ILE A 58 4.79 0.76 6.57
N ASN A 59 3.99 1.23 7.52
CA ASN A 59 4.31 1.21 8.93
C ASN A 59 3.19 0.51 9.68
N VAL A 60 3.55 -0.39 10.58
CA VAL A 60 2.64 -1.00 11.55
C VAL A 60 3.34 -0.95 12.90
N LEU A 61 2.72 -0.31 13.86
CA LEU A 61 3.25 -0.13 15.20
C LEU A 61 2.20 -0.57 16.22
N ASP A 62 2.60 -1.44 17.13
CA ASP A 62 1.85 -1.78 18.33
C ASP A 62 2.43 -1.00 19.51
N THR A 63 1.63 -0.12 20.09
CA THR A 63 1.99 0.64 21.28
C THR A 63 1.05 0.27 22.42
N LEU A 64 1.47 -0.64 23.27
CA LEU A 64 0.71 -1.11 24.44
C LEU A 64 -0.69 -1.65 24.07
N GLY A 65 -0.78 -2.37 22.96
CA GLY A 65 -2.04 -2.93 22.46
C GLY A 65 -2.83 -1.97 21.55
N LEU A 66 -2.41 -0.72 21.40
CA LEU A 66 -2.99 0.20 20.42
C LEU A 66 -2.20 0.10 19.11
N ILE A 67 -2.80 -0.54 18.12
CA ILE A 67 -2.18 -0.73 16.81
C ILE A 67 -2.46 0.47 15.92
N SER A 68 -1.39 1.02 15.34
CA SER A 68 -1.46 2.00 14.26
C SER A 68 -0.85 1.43 13.00
N SER A 69 -1.40 1.82 11.84
CA SER A 69 -0.83 1.45 10.54
C SER A 69 -0.98 2.56 9.52
N SER A 70 -0.02 2.66 8.62
CA SER A 70 -0.06 3.59 7.49
C SER A 70 0.51 2.94 6.23
N PHE A 71 -0.03 3.31 5.08
CA PHE A 71 0.28 2.73 3.78
C PHE A 71 0.39 3.82 2.71
N GLY A 72 1.34 3.65 1.79
CA GLY A 72 1.49 4.51 0.61
C GLY A 72 1.71 5.98 0.97
N LEU A 73 1.00 6.88 0.31
CA LEU A 73 1.05 8.34 0.55
C LEU A 73 0.12 8.75 1.69
N TRP A 74 0.36 8.27 2.90
CA TRP A 74 -0.50 8.53 4.06
C TRP A 74 -0.57 10.01 4.47
N SER A 75 0.38 10.84 4.05
CA SER A 75 0.37 12.30 4.26
C SER A 75 -0.39 13.06 3.17
N GLY A 76 -0.91 12.33 2.18
CA GLY A 76 -1.64 12.88 1.05
C GLY A 76 -0.77 13.19 -0.16
N ALA A 77 -1.42 13.43 -1.28
CA ALA A 77 -0.82 13.85 -2.54
C ALA A 77 -1.26 15.27 -2.91
N LYS A 78 -0.38 16.04 -3.53
CA LYS A 78 -0.73 17.40 -3.98
C LYS A 78 -1.89 17.34 -4.99
N GLY A 79 -2.97 18.07 -4.68
CA GLY A 79 -4.19 18.09 -5.50
C GLY A 79 -5.08 16.85 -5.29
N GLY A 80 -4.81 16.06 -4.27
CA GLY A 80 -5.63 14.93 -3.87
C GLY A 80 -6.77 15.32 -2.92
N ASP A 81 -7.67 14.38 -2.71
CA ASP A 81 -8.76 14.48 -1.73
C ASP A 81 -8.49 13.55 -0.55
N HIS A 82 -9.08 13.83 0.59
CA HIS A 82 -9.03 12.92 1.73
C HIS A 82 -10.36 12.89 2.49
N VAL A 83 -10.49 11.86 3.30
CA VAL A 83 -11.56 11.72 4.29
C VAL A 83 -10.97 11.13 5.56
N GLU A 84 -11.48 11.58 6.71
CA GLU A 84 -11.05 11.04 8.00
C GLU A 84 -12.22 10.89 8.98
N ILE A 85 -12.08 9.89 9.85
CA ILE A 85 -12.94 9.68 11.03
C ILE A 85 -12.06 9.68 12.27
N ILE A 86 -12.47 10.43 13.28
CA ILE A 86 -11.78 10.55 14.56
C ILE A 86 -12.77 10.21 15.68
N ASP A 87 -12.43 9.19 16.47
CA ASP A 87 -13.15 8.86 17.72
C ASP A 87 -12.14 8.83 18.88
N PRO A 88 -11.92 9.97 19.55
CA PRO A 88 -10.95 10.06 20.64
C PRO A 88 -11.35 9.23 21.87
N GLN A 89 -12.64 8.98 22.07
CA GLN A 89 -13.15 8.23 23.22
C GLN A 89 -12.81 6.73 23.11
N ARG A 90 -12.71 6.22 21.87
CA ARG A 90 -12.34 4.83 21.59
C ARG A 90 -10.92 4.69 21.05
N TYR A 91 -10.13 5.77 21.04
CA TYR A 91 -8.79 5.81 20.46
C TYR A 91 -8.76 5.31 19.01
N LYS A 92 -9.77 5.71 18.21
CA LYS A 92 -9.86 5.32 16.80
C LYS A 92 -9.62 6.51 15.88
N TYR A 93 -8.78 6.27 14.89
CA TYR A 93 -8.53 7.17 13.77
C TYR A 93 -8.51 6.36 12.48
N PHE A 94 -9.14 6.89 11.45
CA PHE A 94 -9.16 6.27 10.14
C PHE A 94 -9.10 7.35 9.08
N ARG A 95 -8.14 7.28 8.16
CA ARG A 95 -7.96 8.26 7.11
C ARG A 95 -7.61 7.59 5.79
N LEU A 96 -8.24 8.05 4.71
CA LEU A 96 -7.99 7.65 3.34
C LEU A 96 -7.54 8.86 2.51
N GLU A 97 -6.55 8.66 1.65
CA GLU A 97 -5.99 9.64 0.74
C GLU A 97 -6.21 9.21 -0.72
N PHE A 98 -6.71 10.11 -1.54
CA PHE A 98 -7.01 9.85 -2.94
C PHE A 98 -6.24 10.80 -3.85
N LEU A 99 -5.82 10.28 -5.03
CA LEU A 99 -5.33 11.09 -6.13
C LEU A 99 -6.12 10.73 -7.38
N GLY A 100 -6.86 11.71 -7.92
CA GLY A 100 -7.86 11.40 -8.95
C GLY A 100 -8.88 10.41 -8.42
N ASP A 101 -9.00 9.27 -9.07
CA ASP A 101 -9.97 8.22 -8.77
C ASP A 101 -9.36 6.99 -8.05
N VAL A 102 -8.14 7.13 -7.55
CA VAL A 102 -7.38 6.02 -6.96
C VAL A 102 -7.10 6.30 -5.49
N LEU A 103 -7.21 5.27 -4.64
CA LEU A 103 -6.72 5.30 -3.27
C LEU A 103 -5.18 5.22 -3.30
N VAL A 104 -4.51 6.21 -2.74
CA VAL A 104 -3.04 6.31 -2.75
C VAL A 104 -2.41 6.22 -1.37
N GLY A 105 -3.18 6.41 -0.33
CA GLY A 105 -2.69 6.33 1.04
C GLY A 105 -3.79 6.04 2.04
N ALA A 106 -3.41 5.46 3.17
CA ALA A 106 -4.32 5.20 4.29
C ALA A 106 -3.57 5.25 5.62
N THR A 107 -4.25 5.72 6.66
CA THR A 107 -3.77 5.67 8.05
C THR A 107 -4.88 5.15 8.95
N THR A 108 -4.55 4.23 9.85
CA THR A 108 -5.49 3.71 10.85
C THR A 108 -4.84 3.71 12.23
N VAL A 109 -5.62 4.00 13.26
CA VAL A 109 -5.24 3.81 14.67
C VAL A 109 -6.40 3.12 15.39
N GLY A 110 -6.11 2.10 16.19
CA GLY A 110 -7.12 1.35 16.95
C GLY A 110 -8.11 0.56 16.09
N SER A 111 -7.88 0.48 14.79
CA SER A 111 -8.69 -0.28 13.84
C SER A 111 -7.78 -1.13 12.96
N THR A 112 -7.88 -2.44 13.10
CA THR A 112 -7.09 -3.41 12.34
C THR A 112 -7.92 -4.13 11.28
N GLU A 113 -9.20 -3.86 11.25
CA GLU A 113 -10.13 -4.44 10.30
C GLU A 113 -9.82 -3.95 8.88
N HIS A 114 -9.81 -4.87 7.93
CA HIS A 114 -9.65 -4.57 6.50
C HIS A 114 -8.33 -3.92 6.06
N ILE A 115 -7.28 -3.91 6.89
CA ILE A 115 -5.95 -3.36 6.55
C ILE A 115 -5.42 -3.98 5.24
N GLY A 116 -5.60 -5.28 5.03
CA GLY A 116 -5.23 -5.96 3.79
C GLY A 116 -5.97 -5.44 2.56
N VAL A 117 -7.22 -5.04 2.73
CA VAL A 117 -8.05 -4.43 1.66
C VAL A 117 -7.50 -3.07 1.26
N LEU A 118 -7.18 -2.21 2.22
CA LEU A 118 -6.59 -0.88 1.97
C LEU A 118 -5.28 -1.02 1.20
N ARG A 119 -4.40 -1.91 1.68
CA ARG A 119 -3.16 -2.23 1.00
C ARG A 119 -3.41 -2.73 -0.44
N GLY A 120 -4.36 -3.63 -0.62
CA GLY A 120 -4.74 -4.17 -1.92
C GLY A 120 -5.22 -3.10 -2.90
N LEU A 121 -6.10 -2.20 -2.47
CA LEU A 121 -6.59 -1.08 -3.28
C LEU A 121 -5.47 -0.12 -3.70
N ILE A 122 -4.55 0.20 -2.77
CA ILE A 122 -3.40 1.07 -3.07
C ILE A 122 -2.46 0.38 -4.07
N GLN A 123 -2.10 -0.90 -3.84
CA GLN A 123 -1.17 -1.63 -4.69
C GLN A 123 -1.71 -1.90 -6.10
N SER A 124 -3.00 -2.19 -6.21
CA SER A 124 -3.64 -2.43 -7.51
C SER A 124 -3.88 -1.16 -8.32
N LYS A 125 -3.78 0.04 -7.70
CA LYS A 125 -4.15 1.33 -8.31
C LYS A 125 -5.54 1.28 -8.97
N THR A 126 -6.46 0.57 -8.32
CA THR A 126 -7.80 0.35 -8.87
C THR A 126 -8.58 1.66 -8.95
N ALA A 127 -9.09 1.97 -10.14
CA ALA A 127 -10.00 3.09 -10.34
C ALA A 127 -11.32 2.84 -9.60
N LEU A 128 -11.66 3.68 -8.64
CA LEU A 128 -12.79 3.50 -7.74
C LEU A 128 -14.14 3.87 -8.38
N GLY A 129 -14.14 4.86 -9.31
CA GLY A 129 -15.39 5.34 -9.90
C GLY A 129 -16.33 5.92 -8.85
N GLU A 130 -17.59 5.55 -8.90
CA GLU A 130 -18.60 6.00 -7.94
C GLU A 130 -18.24 5.68 -6.49
N TRP A 131 -17.49 4.61 -6.27
CA TRP A 131 -17.05 4.21 -4.93
C TRP A 131 -16.15 5.24 -4.25
N LYS A 132 -15.41 6.07 -5.00
CA LYS A 132 -14.68 7.19 -4.40
C LYS A 132 -15.63 8.13 -3.66
N THR A 133 -16.78 8.48 -4.28
CA THR A 133 -17.76 9.35 -3.65
C THR A 133 -18.40 8.72 -2.40
N HIS A 134 -18.60 7.40 -2.42
CA HIS A 134 -19.08 6.66 -1.24
C HIS A 134 -18.06 6.69 -0.12
N LEU A 135 -16.78 6.40 -0.43
CA LEU A 135 -15.70 6.40 0.56
C LEU A 135 -15.41 7.79 1.13
N LEU A 136 -15.56 8.85 0.34
CA LEU A 136 -15.44 10.23 0.85
C LEU A 136 -16.56 10.60 1.86
N LYS A 137 -17.70 9.91 1.82
CA LYS A 137 -18.78 10.09 2.79
C LYS A 137 -18.64 9.16 3.99
N ASP A 138 -18.24 7.92 3.73
CA ASP A 138 -18.06 6.88 4.74
C ASP A 138 -16.86 5.99 4.37
N PRO A 139 -15.67 6.28 4.91
CA PRO A 139 -14.46 5.53 4.58
C PRO A 139 -14.45 4.10 5.17
N THR A 140 -15.39 3.74 6.04
CA THR A 140 -15.50 2.39 6.59
C THR A 140 -15.94 1.36 5.54
N GLN A 141 -16.53 1.80 4.43
CA GLN A 141 -17.00 0.95 3.32
C GLN A 141 -15.87 0.50 2.36
N ALA A 142 -14.62 0.48 2.81
CA ALA A 142 -13.49 0.08 1.97
C ALA A 142 -13.57 -1.38 1.48
N MET A 143 -14.16 -2.29 2.30
CA MET A 143 -14.36 -3.68 1.91
C MET A 143 -15.38 -3.80 0.79
N GLU A 144 -16.49 -3.09 0.88
CA GLU A 144 -17.56 -3.08 -0.13
C GLU A 144 -17.03 -2.54 -1.47
N ALA A 145 -16.25 -1.46 -1.41
CA ALA A 145 -15.59 -0.90 -2.59
C ALA A 145 -14.64 -1.92 -3.25
N TYR A 146 -13.84 -2.62 -2.45
CA TYR A 146 -12.94 -3.67 -2.94
C TYR A 146 -13.70 -4.82 -3.60
N LEU A 147 -14.73 -5.35 -2.94
CA LEU A 147 -15.53 -6.47 -3.46
C LEU A 147 -16.25 -6.10 -4.75
N ALA A 148 -16.85 -4.90 -4.82
CA ALA A 148 -17.51 -4.43 -6.03
C ALA A 148 -16.55 -4.33 -7.21
N LYS A 149 -15.31 -3.88 -6.97
CA LYS A 149 -14.28 -3.79 -8.02
C LYS A 149 -13.73 -5.16 -8.41
N ALA A 150 -13.51 -6.06 -7.46
CA ALA A 150 -13.08 -7.43 -7.74
C ALA A 150 -14.12 -8.20 -8.55
N GLN A 151 -15.41 -8.05 -8.23
CA GLN A 151 -16.50 -8.66 -8.98
C GLN A 151 -16.61 -8.12 -10.41
N ALA A 152 -16.46 -6.79 -10.57
CA ALA A 152 -16.47 -6.18 -11.90
C ALA A 152 -15.32 -6.70 -12.78
N GLN A 153 -14.12 -6.88 -12.23
CA GLN A 153 -12.99 -7.46 -12.95
C GLN A 153 -13.23 -8.93 -13.36
N SER A 154 -13.81 -9.74 -12.48
CA SER A 154 -14.09 -11.16 -12.79
C SER A 154 -15.20 -11.33 -13.83
N ALA A 155 -16.15 -10.43 -13.91
CA ALA A 155 -17.25 -10.48 -14.90
C ALA A 155 -16.78 -10.24 -16.34
N TRP A 156 -15.60 -9.63 -16.55
CA TRP A 156 -15.00 -9.40 -17.89
C TRP A 156 -14.10 -10.55 -18.34
N MET A 157 -13.84 -11.55 -17.48
CA MET A 157 -12.97 -12.69 -17.77
C MET A 157 -13.77 -13.97 -18.16
N ASN A 158 -15.09 -13.90 -18.17
CA ASN A 158 -16.03 -14.94 -18.64
C ASN A 158 -16.73 -14.46 -19.93
#